data_c3eccc0b7e46cad80b8f2b9c4924be1a
#
_entry.id   c3eccc0b7e46cad80b8f2b9c4924be1a
#
_cell.length_a   1.000
_cell.length_b   1.000
_cell.length_c   1.000
_cell.angle_alpha   90.00
_cell.angle_beta   90.00
_cell.angle_gamma   90.00
#
_symmetry.space_group_name_H-M   'P 1'
#
loop_
_entity.id
_entity.type
_entity.pdbx_description
1 polymer ?
#
loop_
_entity_poly.entity_id
_entity_poly.type
_entity_poly.pdbx_seq_one_letter_code
_entity_poly.pdbx_strand_id
1 'polypeptide(L)'
;MCIRDSDDLVGDGSSKGLRGHLAAACRGEVTTGAIKILGLGATGLLSARLIDRAGERPVMATLVGGAVIAGSANIANLLDLRPGRALKVVLLLAAPMAADGRGTHLATATAGATAGAAIGALPDDLAGRSMLGDTGANSAGAMLGTALVARTGPRGRLLALVVLSALTLASEKVSFTKVIESTPGLRQLDALGRPSRPSLPVPL
;
A
#
# COMPACT_ATOMS: atom_id res chain seq x y z
N MET A 1 8.37 19.11 -9.67
CA MET A 1 7.06 19.32 -10.31
C MET A 1 6.15 18.26 -9.73
N CYS A 2 5.39 18.59 -8.67
CA CYS A 2 4.44 17.64 -8.09
C CYS A 2 3.33 17.42 -9.11
N ILE A 3 3.19 16.20 -9.60
CA ILE A 3 1.97 15.79 -10.30
C ILE A 3 0.91 15.77 -9.19
N ARG A 4 0.04 16.78 -9.19
CA ARG A 4 -1.18 16.75 -8.39
C ARG A 4 -1.94 15.52 -8.83
N ASP A 5 -2.18 14.61 -7.89
CA ASP A 5 -3.01 13.45 -8.16
C ASP A 5 -4.37 13.91 -8.68
N SER A 6 -4.88 13.23 -9.67
CA SER A 6 -6.15 13.54 -10.32
C SER A 6 -7.34 13.61 -9.35
N ASP A 7 -7.19 13.05 -8.15
CA ASP A 7 -8.19 13.13 -7.06
C ASP A 7 -8.38 14.55 -6.53
N ASP A 8 -7.35 15.44 -6.62
CA ASP A 8 -7.45 16.83 -6.20
C ASP A 8 -8.17 17.73 -7.24
N LEU A 9 -8.36 17.23 -8.46
CA LEU A 9 -8.92 18.03 -9.55
C LEU A 9 -10.43 17.89 -9.76
N VAL A 10 -11.08 16.84 -9.21
CA VAL A 10 -12.49 16.49 -9.50
C VAL A 10 -13.28 16.07 -8.24
N GLY A 11 -12.69 16.15 -7.05
CA GLY A 11 -13.30 15.67 -5.80
C GLY A 11 -14.26 16.66 -5.17
N ASP A 12 -15.57 16.51 -5.40
CA ASP A 12 -16.60 17.10 -4.52
C ASP A 12 -16.49 16.42 -3.13
N GLY A 13 -16.33 17.21 -2.07
CA GLY A 13 -15.98 16.75 -0.73
C GLY A 13 -17.03 15.88 0.01
N SER A 14 -18.06 15.40 -0.69
CA SER A 14 -19.21 14.69 -0.11
C SER A 14 -19.04 13.17 0.02
N SER A 15 -18.06 12.57 -0.66
CA SER A 15 -17.83 11.11 -0.64
C SER A 15 -16.42 10.73 -0.16
N LYS A 16 -16.12 10.99 1.13
CA LYS A 16 -14.84 10.60 1.73
C LYS A 16 -14.92 9.18 2.31
N GLY A 17 -13.85 8.38 2.08
CA GLY A 17 -13.70 7.03 2.61
C GLY A 17 -14.41 5.94 1.81
N LEU A 18 -14.08 4.68 2.11
CA LEU A 18 -14.61 3.51 1.41
C LEU A 18 -16.14 3.45 1.40
N ARG A 19 -16.78 3.78 2.54
CA ARG A 19 -18.23 3.81 2.68
C ARG A 19 -18.90 4.86 1.80
N GLY A 20 -18.29 6.05 1.67
CA GLY A 20 -18.80 7.12 0.80
C GLY A 20 -18.78 6.72 -0.67
N HIS A 21 -17.68 6.13 -1.13
CA HIS A 21 -17.55 5.66 -2.52
C HIS A 21 -18.47 4.49 -2.84
N LEU A 22 -18.67 3.54 -1.91
CA LEU A 22 -19.64 2.46 -2.07
C LEU A 22 -21.08 2.98 -2.12
N ALA A 23 -21.43 3.92 -1.25
CA ALA A 23 -22.76 4.53 -1.25
C ALA A 23 -23.03 5.33 -2.54
N ALA A 24 -22.04 6.04 -3.07
CA ALA A 24 -22.13 6.73 -4.36
C ALA A 24 -22.29 5.73 -5.51
N ALA A 25 -21.52 4.65 -5.52
CA ALA A 25 -21.64 3.58 -6.51
C ALA A 25 -23.03 2.92 -6.50
N CYS A 26 -23.64 2.71 -5.32
CA CYS A 26 -25.01 2.20 -5.20
C CYS A 26 -26.06 3.18 -5.77
N ARG A 27 -25.74 4.48 -5.89
CA ARG A 27 -26.60 5.48 -6.54
C ARG A 27 -26.30 5.66 -8.03
N GLY A 28 -25.37 4.85 -8.58
CA GLY A 28 -24.95 4.96 -9.97
C GLY A 28 -23.96 6.11 -10.24
N GLU A 29 -23.41 6.73 -9.21
CA GLU A 29 -22.41 7.80 -9.32
C GLU A 29 -21.01 7.19 -9.41
N VAL A 30 -20.30 7.44 -10.51
CA VAL A 30 -18.92 7.00 -10.70
C VAL A 30 -17.99 8.03 -10.07
N THR A 31 -17.37 7.65 -8.95
CA THR A 31 -16.37 8.47 -8.26
C THR A 31 -14.94 8.02 -8.60
N THR A 32 -13.96 8.91 -8.49
CA THR A 32 -12.53 8.56 -8.68
C THR A 32 -12.09 7.44 -7.75
N GLY A 33 -12.58 7.44 -6.51
CA GLY A 33 -12.34 6.35 -5.57
C GLY A 33 -12.97 5.01 -5.99
N ALA A 34 -14.15 5.02 -6.63
CA ALA A 34 -14.76 3.80 -7.17
C ALA A 34 -13.94 3.23 -8.33
N ILE A 35 -13.44 4.09 -9.24
CA ILE A 35 -12.56 3.69 -10.34
C ILE A 35 -11.27 3.07 -9.78
N LYS A 36 -10.67 3.68 -8.75
CA LYS A 36 -9.47 3.18 -8.08
C LYS A 36 -9.71 1.80 -7.47
N ILE A 37 -10.81 1.61 -6.73
CA ILE A 37 -11.17 0.32 -6.13
C ILE A 37 -11.35 -0.76 -7.21
N LEU A 38 -12.07 -0.45 -8.28
CA LEU A 38 -12.28 -1.38 -9.39
C LEU A 38 -10.97 -1.71 -10.11
N GLY A 39 -10.12 -0.72 -10.38
CA GLY A 39 -8.82 -0.90 -11.01
C GLY A 39 -7.88 -1.77 -10.18
N LEU A 40 -7.75 -1.46 -8.90
CA LEU A 40 -6.93 -2.26 -7.96
C LEU A 40 -7.49 -3.67 -7.79
N GLY A 41 -8.82 -3.80 -7.71
CA GLY A 41 -9.49 -5.10 -7.61
C GLY A 41 -9.27 -5.97 -8.85
N ALA A 42 -9.46 -5.42 -10.04
CA ALA A 42 -9.26 -6.11 -11.30
C ALA A 42 -7.78 -6.53 -11.50
N THR A 43 -6.85 -5.60 -11.26
CA THR A 43 -5.41 -5.88 -11.35
C THR A 43 -4.98 -6.93 -10.32
N GLY A 44 -5.46 -6.83 -9.08
CA GLY A 44 -5.19 -7.79 -8.02
C GLY A 44 -5.72 -9.19 -8.38
N LEU A 45 -6.95 -9.28 -8.90
CA LEU A 45 -7.55 -10.54 -9.30
C LEU A 45 -6.81 -11.18 -10.47
N LEU A 46 -6.44 -10.38 -11.49
CA LEU A 46 -5.66 -10.85 -12.63
C LEU A 46 -4.30 -11.40 -12.16
N SER A 47 -3.59 -10.65 -11.33
CA SER A 47 -2.30 -11.07 -10.77
C SER A 47 -2.41 -12.36 -9.97
N ALA A 48 -3.41 -12.47 -9.08
CA ALA A 48 -3.66 -13.70 -8.32
C ALA A 48 -4.00 -14.88 -9.24
N ARG A 49 -4.80 -14.66 -10.29
CA ARG A 49 -5.15 -15.69 -11.27
C ARG A 49 -3.93 -16.20 -12.03
N LEU A 50 -3.01 -15.30 -12.41
CA LEU A 50 -1.76 -15.69 -13.08
C LEU A 50 -0.85 -16.51 -12.16
N ILE A 51 -0.75 -16.14 -10.89
CA ILE A 51 0.01 -16.90 -9.89
C ILE A 51 -0.58 -18.30 -9.69
N ASP A 52 -1.91 -18.40 -9.63
CA ASP A 52 -2.60 -19.64 -9.28
C ASP A 52 -2.76 -20.63 -10.47
N ARG A 53 -2.57 -20.13 -11.70
CA ARG A 53 -2.64 -20.97 -12.91
C ARG A 53 -1.71 -22.19 -12.86
N ALA A 54 -0.50 -22.00 -12.33
CA ALA A 54 0.50 -23.06 -12.25
C ALA A 54 0.20 -24.12 -11.17
N GLY A 55 -0.69 -23.83 -10.22
CA GLY A 55 -0.97 -24.67 -9.06
C GLY A 55 -2.41 -25.19 -8.96
N GLU A 56 -3.23 -25.01 -10.01
CA GLU A 56 -4.66 -25.45 -10.04
C GLU A 56 -5.44 -25.06 -8.78
N ARG A 57 -5.20 -23.86 -8.24
CA ARG A 57 -5.82 -23.43 -7.00
C ARG A 57 -7.32 -23.14 -7.17
N PRO A 58 -8.15 -23.42 -6.15
CA PRO A 58 -9.57 -23.15 -6.24
C PRO A 58 -9.87 -21.66 -6.41
N VAL A 59 -10.94 -21.34 -7.11
CA VAL A 59 -11.37 -19.97 -7.43
C VAL A 59 -11.41 -19.09 -6.17
N MET A 60 -11.86 -19.61 -5.05
CA MET A 60 -11.92 -18.87 -3.78
C MET A 60 -10.51 -18.43 -3.31
N ALA A 61 -9.49 -19.25 -3.49
CA ALA A 61 -8.12 -18.88 -3.14
C ALA A 61 -7.58 -17.75 -4.03
N THR A 62 -8.00 -17.73 -5.30
CA THR A 62 -7.68 -16.65 -6.25
C THR A 62 -8.41 -15.35 -5.88
N LEU A 63 -9.68 -15.42 -5.52
CA LEU A 63 -10.45 -14.24 -5.07
C LEU A 63 -9.81 -13.61 -3.82
N VAL A 64 -9.50 -14.45 -2.82
CA VAL A 64 -8.80 -14.01 -1.61
C VAL A 64 -7.42 -13.42 -1.96
N GLY A 65 -6.68 -14.06 -2.87
CA GLY A 65 -5.38 -13.54 -3.34
C GLY A 65 -5.49 -12.17 -4.00
N GLY A 66 -6.47 -11.99 -4.88
CA GLY A 66 -6.76 -10.70 -5.50
C GLY A 66 -7.09 -9.60 -4.49
N ALA A 67 -7.92 -9.94 -3.49
CA ALA A 67 -8.27 -9.02 -2.40
C ALA A 67 -7.04 -8.68 -1.53
N VAL A 68 -6.12 -9.61 -1.29
CA VAL A 68 -4.85 -9.35 -0.58
C VAL A 68 -3.99 -8.37 -1.36
N ILE A 69 -3.85 -8.55 -2.68
CA ILE A 69 -3.05 -7.65 -3.52
C ILE A 69 -3.65 -6.23 -3.51
N ALA A 70 -4.95 -6.12 -3.75
CA ALA A 70 -5.65 -4.83 -3.73
C ALA A 70 -5.61 -4.16 -2.34
N GLY A 71 -5.81 -4.93 -1.28
CA GLY A 71 -5.71 -4.45 0.11
C GLY A 71 -4.31 -3.98 0.47
N SER A 72 -3.26 -4.67 0.01
CA SER A 72 -1.86 -4.27 0.21
C SER A 72 -1.57 -2.95 -0.49
N ALA A 73 -2.06 -2.76 -1.71
CA ALA A 73 -1.98 -1.49 -2.43
C ALA A 73 -2.63 -0.35 -1.64
N ASN A 74 -3.86 -0.57 -1.18
CA ASN A 74 -4.60 0.42 -0.40
C ASN A 74 -3.89 0.79 0.91
N ILE A 75 -3.36 -0.20 1.67
CA ILE A 75 -2.63 0.08 2.92
C ILE A 75 -1.34 0.85 2.66
N ALA A 76 -0.58 0.51 1.62
CA ALA A 76 0.63 1.26 1.26
C ALA A 76 0.29 2.73 0.96
N ASN A 77 -0.81 2.97 0.24
CA ASN A 77 -1.30 4.32 -0.03
C ASN A 77 -1.75 5.07 1.23
N LEU A 78 -2.45 4.40 2.15
CA LEU A 78 -2.85 5.00 3.43
C LEU A 78 -1.65 5.35 4.33
N LEU A 79 -0.50 4.72 4.14
CA LEU A 79 0.74 5.02 4.84
C LEU A 79 1.54 6.15 4.19
N ASP A 80 1.30 6.47 2.90
CA ASP A 80 2.05 7.48 2.14
C ASP A 80 1.62 8.92 2.46
N LEU A 81 1.43 9.21 3.74
CA LEU A 81 1.08 10.55 4.27
C LEU A 81 2.28 11.33 4.82
N ARG A 82 3.43 10.70 4.92
CA ARG A 82 4.67 11.29 5.43
C ARG A 82 5.88 10.73 4.67
N PRO A 83 6.89 11.56 4.39
CA PRO A 83 8.08 11.14 3.65
C PRO A 83 8.74 9.88 4.24
N GLY A 84 9.04 8.91 3.41
CA GLY A 84 9.70 7.66 3.74
C GLY A 84 8.85 6.62 4.48
N ARG A 85 7.64 6.94 4.93
CA ARG A 85 6.84 6.03 5.75
C ARG A 85 6.43 4.78 4.99
N ALA A 86 5.78 4.94 3.85
CA ALA A 86 5.32 3.82 3.03
C ALA A 86 6.50 2.96 2.57
N LEU A 87 7.58 3.58 2.08
CA LEU A 87 8.77 2.87 1.62
C LEU A 87 9.47 2.08 2.73
N LYS A 88 9.54 2.62 3.96
CA LYS A 88 10.11 1.88 5.10
C LYS A 88 9.29 0.64 5.43
N VAL A 89 7.97 0.74 5.43
CA VAL A 89 7.09 -0.43 5.66
C VAL A 89 7.24 -1.45 4.54
N VAL A 90 7.29 -0.99 3.29
CA VAL A 90 7.53 -1.87 2.13
C VAL A 90 8.87 -2.59 2.27
N LEU A 91 9.95 -1.89 2.63
CA LEU A 91 11.26 -2.48 2.85
C LEU A 91 11.28 -3.48 3.99
N LEU A 92 10.66 -3.13 5.12
CA LEU A 92 10.59 -4.00 6.30
C LEU A 92 9.93 -5.34 5.99
N LEU A 93 8.97 -5.35 5.07
CA LEU A 93 8.23 -6.56 4.69
C LEU A 93 8.87 -7.26 3.47
N ALA A 94 9.31 -6.53 2.47
CA ALA A 94 9.82 -7.10 1.22
C ALA A 94 11.25 -7.66 1.37
N ALA A 95 12.14 -6.98 2.10
CA ALA A 95 13.54 -7.40 2.21
C ALA A 95 13.70 -8.79 2.87
N PRO A 96 13.04 -9.11 4.00
CA PRO A 96 13.08 -10.48 4.54
C PRO A 96 12.51 -11.52 3.59
N MET A 97 11.45 -11.19 2.85
CA MET A 97 10.85 -12.11 1.86
C MET A 97 11.77 -12.38 0.68
N ALA A 98 12.61 -11.42 0.33
CA ALA A 98 13.62 -11.58 -0.72
C ALA A 98 14.84 -12.40 -0.26
N ALA A 99 15.21 -12.30 1.04
CA ALA A 99 16.46 -12.83 1.57
C ALA A 99 16.35 -14.27 2.12
N ASP A 100 15.17 -14.70 2.59
CA ASP A 100 15.05 -15.94 3.37
C ASP A 100 15.05 -17.24 2.54
N GLY A 101 14.99 -17.16 1.23
CA GLY A 101 15.01 -18.30 0.31
C GLY A 101 13.85 -19.30 0.45
N ARG A 102 12.86 -19.01 1.28
CA ARG A 102 11.73 -19.94 1.59
C ARG A 102 10.52 -19.78 0.68
N GLY A 103 10.53 -18.82 -0.22
CA GLY A 103 9.45 -18.54 -1.15
C GLY A 103 9.60 -19.28 -2.48
N THR A 104 8.55 -19.21 -3.29
CA THR A 104 8.68 -19.54 -4.72
C THR A 104 9.63 -18.55 -5.39
N HIS A 105 10.25 -18.94 -6.52
CA HIS A 105 11.10 -18.04 -7.29
C HIS A 105 10.39 -16.73 -7.63
N LEU A 106 9.11 -16.80 -8.00
CA LEU A 106 8.28 -15.61 -8.27
C LEU A 106 8.14 -14.72 -7.02
N ALA A 107 7.85 -15.30 -5.84
CA ALA A 107 7.71 -14.54 -4.60
C ALA A 107 9.01 -13.82 -4.23
N THR A 108 10.14 -14.52 -4.27
CA THR A 108 11.47 -13.97 -3.95
C THR A 108 11.88 -12.88 -4.95
N ALA A 109 11.71 -13.12 -6.25
CA ALA A 109 12.03 -12.15 -7.29
C ALA A 109 11.17 -10.88 -7.19
N THR A 110 9.85 -11.04 -6.97
CA THR A 110 8.94 -9.89 -6.81
C THR A 110 9.25 -9.11 -5.54
N ALA A 111 9.53 -9.79 -4.42
CA ALA A 111 9.94 -9.12 -3.18
C ALA A 111 11.26 -8.38 -3.36
N GLY A 112 12.25 -8.98 -4.02
CA GLY A 112 13.54 -8.36 -4.33
C GLY A 112 13.42 -7.13 -5.22
N ALA A 113 12.61 -7.21 -6.28
CA ALA A 113 12.34 -6.07 -7.14
C ALA A 113 11.64 -4.94 -6.38
N THR A 114 10.66 -5.27 -5.52
CA THR A 114 9.97 -4.31 -4.67
C THR A 114 10.92 -3.63 -3.69
N ALA A 115 11.78 -4.40 -3.01
CA ALA A 115 12.77 -3.87 -2.10
C ALA A 115 13.79 -2.99 -2.81
N GLY A 116 14.29 -3.42 -3.98
CA GLY A 116 15.24 -2.64 -4.78
C GLY A 116 14.66 -1.30 -5.26
N ALA A 117 13.42 -1.30 -5.76
CA ALA A 117 12.73 -0.07 -6.14
C ALA A 117 12.51 0.86 -4.94
N ALA A 118 12.13 0.29 -3.78
CA ALA A 118 11.94 1.07 -2.56
C ALA A 118 13.25 1.68 -2.05
N ILE A 119 14.38 0.95 -2.12
CA ILE A 119 15.71 1.48 -1.77
C ILE A 119 16.07 2.65 -2.69
N GLY A 120 15.86 2.49 -4.00
CA GLY A 120 16.17 3.54 -4.98
C GLY A 120 15.37 4.83 -4.79
N ALA A 121 14.09 4.71 -4.42
CA ALA A 121 13.20 5.85 -4.22
C ALA A 121 13.35 6.52 -2.84
N LEU A 122 13.80 5.77 -1.83
CA LEU A 122 13.80 6.20 -0.43
C LEU A 122 14.57 7.51 -0.14
N PRO A 123 15.76 7.76 -0.72
CA PRO A 123 16.51 8.99 -0.43
C PRO A 123 15.77 10.27 -0.85
N ASP A 124 15.13 10.26 -2.02
CA ASP A 124 14.39 11.41 -2.52
C ASP A 124 13.08 11.64 -1.78
N ASP A 125 12.41 10.54 -1.43
CA ASP A 125 11.18 10.60 -0.65
C ASP A 125 11.45 11.06 0.80
N LEU A 126 12.48 10.56 1.47
CA LEU A 126 12.90 11.02 2.79
C LEU A 126 13.25 12.50 2.82
N ALA A 127 13.91 12.99 1.78
CA ALA A 127 14.27 14.39 1.63
C ALA A 127 13.08 15.29 1.28
N GLY A 128 11.90 14.72 1.01
CA GLY A 128 10.72 15.46 0.56
C GLY A 128 10.88 16.06 -0.85
N ARG A 129 11.84 15.58 -1.65
CA ARG A 129 12.03 16.01 -3.04
C ARG A 129 11.03 15.35 -4.00
N SER A 130 10.60 14.15 -3.67
CA SER A 130 9.51 13.43 -4.34
C SER A 130 8.64 12.75 -3.29
N MET A 131 7.43 12.42 -3.67
CA MET A 131 6.55 11.51 -2.90
C MET A 131 6.09 10.43 -3.85
N LEU A 132 5.83 9.23 -3.31
CA LEU A 132 5.30 8.12 -4.11
C LEU A 132 3.98 8.50 -4.78
N GLY A 133 3.12 9.19 -4.03
CA GLY A 133 1.76 9.48 -4.45
C GLY A 133 0.94 8.22 -4.68
N ASP A 134 -0.28 8.38 -5.13
CA ASP A 134 -1.21 7.28 -5.36
C ASP A 134 -0.62 6.21 -6.28
N THR A 135 0.01 6.60 -7.37
CA THR A 135 0.57 5.68 -8.37
C THR A 135 1.70 4.84 -7.78
N GLY A 136 2.67 5.48 -7.12
CA GLY A 136 3.84 4.78 -6.57
C GLY A 136 3.49 3.92 -5.37
N ALA A 137 2.70 4.45 -4.44
CA ALA A 137 2.31 3.74 -3.23
C ALA A 137 1.44 2.51 -3.53
N ASN A 138 0.42 2.65 -4.41
CA ASN A 138 -0.40 1.52 -4.82
C ASN A 138 0.43 0.45 -5.55
N SER A 139 1.35 0.85 -6.43
CA SER A 139 2.22 -0.09 -7.15
C SER A 139 3.14 -0.85 -6.20
N ALA A 140 3.81 -0.17 -5.27
CA ALA A 140 4.68 -0.81 -4.27
C ALA A 140 3.90 -1.78 -3.37
N GLY A 141 2.72 -1.37 -2.91
CA GLY A 141 1.83 -2.22 -2.12
C GLY A 141 1.31 -3.43 -2.90
N ALA A 142 0.91 -3.25 -4.17
CA ALA A 142 0.46 -4.34 -5.04
C ALA A 142 1.58 -5.37 -5.31
N MET A 143 2.81 -4.92 -5.56
CA MET A 143 3.96 -5.80 -5.72
C MET A 143 4.26 -6.58 -4.44
N LEU A 144 4.23 -5.93 -3.28
CA LEU A 144 4.38 -6.59 -1.98
C LEU A 144 3.27 -7.64 -1.77
N GLY A 145 2.02 -7.29 -2.03
CA GLY A 145 0.88 -8.20 -1.97
C GLY A 145 1.01 -9.38 -2.92
N THR A 146 1.53 -9.15 -4.13
CA THR A 146 1.82 -10.19 -5.13
C THR A 146 2.87 -11.18 -4.61
N ALA A 147 3.97 -10.67 -4.04
CA ALA A 147 4.99 -11.51 -3.42
C ALA A 147 4.41 -12.35 -2.26
N LEU A 148 3.57 -11.74 -1.42
CA LEU A 148 2.91 -12.42 -0.30
C LEU A 148 1.96 -13.53 -0.78
N VAL A 149 1.15 -13.26 -1.81
CA VAL A 149 0.22 -14.24 -2.40
C VAL A 149 0.96 -15.40 -3.07
N ALA A 150 2.07 -15.11 -3.78
CA ALA A 150 2.90 -16.14 -4.40
C ALA A 150 3.64 -17.00 -3.36
N ARG A 151 3.91 -16.47 -2.16
CA ARG A 151 4.61 -17.15 -1.08
C ARG A 151 3.69 -17.99 -0.21
N THR A 152 2.40 -17.63 -0.09
CA THR A 152 1.50 -18.18 0.92
C THR A 152 0.44 -19.11 0.32
N GLY A 153 0.04 -20.10 1.13
CA GLY A 153 -1.12 -20.94 0.83
C GLY A 153 -2.45 -20.24 1.20
N PRO A 154 -3.60 -20.92 1.00
CA PRO A 154 -4.93 -20.34 1.24
C PRO A 154 -5.12 -19.78 2.66
N ARG A 155 -4.61 -20.48 3.69
CA ARG A 155 -4.68 -20.02 5.09
C ARG A 155 -3.88 -18.73 5.33
N GLY A 156 -2.67 -18.63 4.74
CA GLY A 156 -1.85 -17.44 4.86
C GLY A 156 -2.46 -16.24 4.15
N ARG A 157 -3.05 -16.46 2.97
CA ARG A 157 -3.80 -15.42 2.25
C ARG A 157 -5.01 -14.94 3.04
N LEU A 158 -5.77 -15.86 3.66
CA LEU A 158 -6.93 -15.50 4.47
C LEU A 158 -6.51 -14.67 5.69
N LEU A 159 -5.44 -15.08 6.40
CA LEU A 159 -4.89 -14.28 7.51
C LEU A 159 -4.47 -12.89 7.04
N ALA A 160 -3.75 -12.80 5.93
CA ALA A 160 -3.35 -11.52 5.36
C ALA A 160 -4.56 -10.63 5.03
N LEU A 161 -5.60 -11.21 4.41
CA LEU A 161 -6.83 -10.48 4.11
C LEU A 161 -7.51 -9.96 5.37
N VAL A 162 -7.61 -10.77 6.42
CA VAL A 162 -8.18 -10.36 7.72
C VAL A 162 -7.40 -9.17 8.29
N VAL A 163 -6.08 -9.25 8.32
CA VAL A 163 -5.22 -8.16 8.82
C VAL A 163 -5.38 -6.89 7.98
N LEU A 164 -5.33 -6.99 6.65
CA LEU A 164 -5.47 -5.84 5.76
C LEU A 164 -6.86 -5.19 5.89
N SER A 165 -7.91 -6.02 5.99
CA SER A 165 -9.28 -5.53 6.20
C SER A 165 -9.42 -4.83 7.55
N ALA A 166 -8.86 -5.40 8.61
CA ALA A 166 -8.87 -4.80 9.95
C ALA A 166 -8.15 -3.44 9.95
N LEU A 167 -6.97 -3.34 9.31
CA LEU A 167 -6.23 -2.09 9.17
C LEU A 167 -7.02 -1.04 8.36
N THR A 168 -7.63 -1.44 7.25
CA THR A 168 -8.45 -0.55 6.42
C THR A 168 -9.66 -0.03 7.21
N LEU A 169 -10.38 -0.89 7.92
CA LEU A 169 -11.51 -0.47 8.76
C LEU A 169 -11.07 0.39 9.95
N ALA A 170 -9.92 0.09 10.54
CA ALA A 170 -9.34 0.91 11.61
C ALA A 170 -8.99 2.31 11.10
N SER A 171 -8.46 2.45 9.88
CA SER A 171 -8.08 3.73 9.29
C SER A 171 -9.27 4.70 9.10
N GLU A 172 -10.49 4.17 8.97
CA GLU A 172 -11.70 5.01 8.89
C GLU A 172 -12.07 5.66 10.23
N LYS A 173 -11.64 5.05 11.35
CA LYS A 173 -11.95 5.53 12.71
C LYS A 173 -10.76 6.22 13.38
N VAL A 174 -9.56 5.78 13.06
CA VAL A 174 -8.33 6.20 13.72
C VAL A 174 -7.28 6.62 12.69
N SER A 175 -6.74 7.82 12.84
CA SER A 175 -5.64 8.28 11.98
C SER A 175 -4.35 7.51 12.30
N PHE A 176 -3.79 6.78 11.32
CA PHE A 176 -2.50 6.12 11.48
C PHE A 176 -1.39 7.09 11.86
N THR A 177 -1.42 8.31 11.34
CA THR A 177 -0.46 9.36 11.71
C THR A 177 -0.52 9.67 13.21
N LYS A 178 -1.72 9.84 13.78
CA LYS A 178 -1.88 10.10 15.22
C LYS A 178 -1.37 8.93 16.07
N VAL A 179 -1.66 7.69 15.68
CA VAL A 179 -1.19 6.49 16.39
C VAL A 179 0.33 6.40 16.36
N ILE A 180 0.94 6.60 15.19
CA ILE A 180 2.39 6.53 15.02
C ILE A 180 3.06 7.64 15.84
N GLU A 181 2.55 8.87 15.82
CA GLU A 181 3.09 10.01 16.55
C GLU A 181 2.95 9.87 18.07
N SER A 182 1.88 9.22 18.54
CA SER A 182 1.65 8.99 19.98
C SER A 182 2.43 7.81 20.55
N THR A 183 2.95 6.91 19.71
CA THR A 183 3.69 5.71 20.13
C THR A 183 5.20 5.94 19.98
N PRO A 184 5.98 6.02 21.07
CA PRO A 184 7.40 6.46 21.02
C PRO A 184 8.27 5.67 20.04
N GLY A 185 8.22 4.34 20.05
CA GLY A 185 9.00 3.48 19.14
C GLY A 185 8.61 3.68 17.67
N LEU A 186 7.30 3.73 17.36
CA LEU A 186 6.83 3.97 16.00
C LEU A 186 7.18 5.36 15.50
N ARG A 187 7.11 6.38 16.37
CA ARG A 187 7.52 7.74 16.04
C ARG A 187 9.00 7.82 15.69
N GLN A 188 9.87 7.11 16.41
CA GLN A 188 11.31 7.08 16.12
C GLN A 188 11.58 6.42 14.77
N LEU A 189 10.97 5.27 14.49
CA LEU A 189 11.07 4.58 13.19
C LEU A 189 10.52 5.45 12.05
N ASP A 190 9.41 6.13 12.27
CA ASP A 190 8.82 7.02 11.28
C ASP A 190 9.74 8.22 10.98
N ALA A 191 10.41 8.78 11.98
CA ALA A 191 11.34 9.90 11.83
C ALA A 191 12.71 9.50 11.25
N LEU A 192 13.09 8.22 11.33
CA LEU A 192 14.41 7.74 10.93
C LEU A 192 14.75 8.13 9.48
N GLY A 193 15.91 8.73 9.29
CA GLY A 193 16.43 9.12 7.98
C GLY A 193 15.81 10.38 7.37
N ARG A 194 14.83 11.02 8.02
CA ARG A 194 14.37 12.33 7.58
C ARG A 194 15.39 13.40 7.98
N PRO A 195 15.74 14.32 7.08
CA PRO A 195 16.58 15.46 7.46
C PRO A 195 15.86 16.30 8.52
N SER A 196 16.61 16.74 9.54
CA SER A 196 16.12 17.75 10.48
C SER A 196 15.78 19.00 9.69
N ARG A 197 14.55 19.51 9.86
CA ARG A 197 14.19 20.80 9.26
C ARG A 197 15.21 21.85 9.75
N PRO A 198 15.83 22.63 8.85
CA PRO A 198 16.56 23.80 9.29
C PRO A 198 15.61 24.65 10.14
N SER A 199 16.00 24.97 11.36
CA SER A 199 15.31 26.00 12.14
C SER A 199 15.34 27.29 11.31
N LEU A 200 14.20 27.69 10.78
CA LEU A 200 14.11 29.03 10.18
C LEU A 200 14.58 30.02 11.25
N PRO A 201 15.50 30.93 10.93
CA PRO A 201 15.87 31.98 11.86
C PRO A 201 14.60 32.76 12.21
N VAL A 202 14.33 32.90 13.50
CA VAL A 202 13.26 33.77 14.00
C VAL A 202 13.58 35.17 13.49
N PRO A 203 12.73 35.84 12.70
CA PRO A 203 12.97 37.22 12.31
C PRO A 203 12.98 38.06 13.58
N LEU A 204 14.07 38.82 13.79
CA LEU A 204 14.23 39.81 14.85
C LEU A 204 13.25 40.95 14.67
#